data_a1b4b04916de3ae8e40cecfbfc3fbd50
#
_entry.id   a1b4b04916de3ae8e40cecfbfc3fbd50
#
_cell.length_a   1.000
_cell.length_b   1.000
_cell.length_c   1.000
_cell.angle_alpha   90.00
_cell.angle_beta   90.00
_cell.angle_gamma   90.00
#
_symmetry.space_group_name_H-M   'P 1'
#
loop_
_entity.id
_entity.type
_entity.pdbx_description
1 polymer ?
#
loop_
_entity_poly.entity_id
_entity_poly.type
_entity_poly.pdbx_seq_one_letter_code
_entity_poly.pdbx_strand_id
1 'polypeptide(L)'
;MQRYIKMRTKQNNSHFFLYYSRFAVPLHPQNVIKMKDICCIGHVTKDKIVTPSSTVYMAGGTSFYFAYAINQLPKDVSFSLITAMDPTEKEPVEKMLKAGIDVTLNPSRNTVFFENIYGDNPNDRKQRVLAKADPFTIQQLEHVEPRSSTWAVC
;
A
#
# COMPACT_ATOMS: atom_id res chain seq x y z
N MET A 1 -21.35 40.16 20.19
CA MET A 1 -22.15 40.01 18.95
C MET A 1 -21.33 39.24 17.96
N GLN A 2 -21.51 37.94 17.87
CA GLN A 2 -20.78 37.06 16.92
C GLN A 2 -21.48 37.11 15.56
N ARG A 3 -20.78 37.54 14.55
CA ARG A 3 -21.26 37.47 13.15
C ARG A 3 -20.76 36.18 12.51
N TYR A 4 -21.67 35.26 12.24
CA TYR A 4 -21.41 34.11 11.40
C TYR A 4 -21.44 34.51 9.92
N ILE A 5 -20.35 34.24 9.18
CA ILE A 5 -20.33 34.43 7.74
C ILE A 5 -20.65 33.07 7.09
N LYS A 6 -21.78 33.08 6.37
CA LYS A 6 -22.25 31.92 5.60
C LYS A 6 -21.35 31.73 4.37
N MET A 7 -20.58 30.65 4.34
CA MET A 7 -19.77 30.31 3.18
C MET A 7 -20.63 29.69 2.08
N ARG A 8 -20.53 30.25 0.88
CA ARG A 8 -21.16 29.72 -0.33
C ARG A 8 -20.05 29.03 -1.13
N THR A 9 -20.14 27.72 -1.25
CA THR A 9 -19.22 26.93 -2.09
C THR A 9 -19.59 27.12 -3.56
N LYS A 10 -18.69 27.70 -4.35
CA LYS A 10 -18.68 27.54 -5.82
C LYS A 10 -17.58 26.55 -6.17
N GLN A 11 -17.95 25.53 -6.92
CA GLN A 11 -17.01 24.58 -7.53
C GLN A 11 -16.04 25.32 -8.45
N ASN A 12 -14.77 25.08 -8.24
CA ASN A 12 -13.56 25.28 -9.01
C ASN A 12 -12.57 26.27 -8.38
N ASN A 13 -11.37 25.72 -8.05
CA ASN A 13 -10.18 26.41 -7.55
C ASN A 13 -10.39 27.24 -6.28
N SER A 14 -10.58 26.57 -5.16
CA SER A 14 -10.73 27.24 -3.87
C SER A 14 -9.41 27.33 -3.13
N HIS A 15 -8.87 28.54 -3.06
CA HIS A 15 -7.97 28.91 -1.98
C HIS A 15 -8.81 29.08 -0.72
N PHE A 16 -8.61 28.25 0.29
CA PHE A 16 -9.23 28.42 1.60
C PHE A 16 -8.43 29.45 2.39
N PHE A 17 -9.10 30.52 2.85
CA PHE A 17 -8.56 31.46 3.83
C PHE A 17 -9.35 31.37 5.11
N LEU A 18 -8.67 31.16 6.23
CA LEU A 18 -9.25 31.28 7.56
C LEU A 18 -8.93 32.68 8.09
N TYR A 19 -9.96 33.52 8.27
CA TYR A 19 -9.82 34.81 8.93
C TYR A 19 -9.99 34.64 10.43
N TYR A 20 -8.92 34.76 11.17
CA TYR A 20 -8.97 34.95 12.60
C TYR A 20 -8.26 36.27 12.96
N SER A 21 -9.05 37.23 13.47
CA SER A 21 -8.63 38.54 14.01
C SER A 21 -7.34 39.13 13.38
N ARG A 22 -7.47 39.87 12.30
CA ARG A 22 -6.48 40.78 11.68
C ARG A 22 -5.30 40.20 10.91
N PHE A 23 -5.12 38.88 10.81
CA PHE A 23 -4.08 38.31 9.95
C PHE A 23 -4.67 37.17 9.11
N ALA A 24 -4.60 37.29 7.78
CA ALA A 24 -4.82 36.15 6.91
C ALA A 24 -3.54 35.30 6.91
N VAL A 25 -3.61 34.12 7.50
CA VAL A 25 -2.56 33.13 7.35
C VAL A 25 -2.89 32.32 6.12
N PRO A 26 -2.06 32.33 5.05
CA PRO A 26 -2.26 31.41 3.94
C PRO A 26 -2.06 30.00 4.47
N LEU A 27 -3.14 29.22 4.51
CA LEU A 27 -3.02 27.79 4.70
C LEU A 27 -2.36 27.26 3.43
N HIS A 28 -1.04 27.05 3.51
CA HIS A 28 -0.34 26.28 2.49
C HIS A 28 -1.02 24.91 2.40
N PRO A 29 -1.31 24.42 1.19
CA PRO A 29 -1.85 23.06 1.03
C PRO A 29 -0.75 22.04 1.29
N GLN A 30 -0.22 22.03 2.52
CA GLN A 30 0.73 21.01 2.96
C GLN A 30 -0.11 19.91 3.60
N ASN A 31 -0.11 18.77 2.92
CA ASN A 31 -0.69 17.52 3.37
C ASN A 31 -2.21 17.49 3.49
N VAL A 32 -2.90 17.65 2.35
CA VAL A 32 -4.18 16.97 2.22
C VAL A 32 -3.84 15.49 2.27
N ILE A 33 -4.01 14.88 3.44
CA ILE A 33 -3.95 13.42 3.59
C ILE A 33 -4.98 12.89 2.60
N LYS A 34 -4.51 12.33 1.51
CA LYS A 34 -5.39 11.74 0.50
C LYS A 34 -5.88 10.41 1.08
N MET A 35 -7.02 10.50 1.78
CA MET A 35 -7.65 9.32 2.38
C MET A 35 -7.91 8.28 1.28
N LYS A 36 -7.59 7.03 1.58
CA LYS A 36 -7.79 5.90 0.68
C LYS A 36 -9.05 5.14 1.04
N ASP A 37 -9.77 4.64 0.04
CA ASP A 37 -10.97 3.83 0.28
C ASP A 37 -10.59 2.45 0.80
N ILE A 38 -9.46 1.90 0.32
CA ILE A 38 -8.92 0.61 0.74
C ILE A 38 -7.44 0.78 1.06
N CYS A 39 -7.03 0.32 2.24
CA CYS A 39 -5.63 0.17 2.60
C CYS A 39 -5.32 -1.30 2.89
N CYS A 40 -4.39 -1.88 2.16
CA CYS A 40 -3.87 -3.22 2.42
C CYS A 40 -2.56 -3.14 3.18
N ILE A 41 -2.42 -3.92 4.22
CA ILE A 41 -1.17 -4.10 4.97
C ILE A 41 -0.73 -5.54 4.80
N GLY A 42 0.43 -5.77 4.19
CA GLY A 42 0.92 -7.12 3.98
C GLY A 42 2.23 -7.16 3.20
N HIS A 43 2.91 -8.29 3.26
CA HIS A 43 4.21 -8.43 2.61
C HIS A 43 4.07 -8.84 1.14
N VAL A 44 4.77 -8.11 0.27
CA VAL A 44 5.17 -8.64 -1.04
C VAL A 44 6.30 -9.62 -0.78
N THR A 45 6.16 -10.84 -1.28
CA THR A 45 7.08 -11.94 -1.00
C THR A 45 7.97 -12.25 -2.20
N LYS A 46 9.06 -12.94 -1.93
CA LYS A 46 9.87 -13.63 -2.91
C LYS A 46 9.55 -15.11 -2.82
N ASP A 47 9.15 -15.71 -3.92
CA ASP A 47 8.77 -17.11 -3.97
C ASP A 47 9.74 -17.89 -4.86
N LYS A 48 10.31 -18.95 -4.32
CA LYS A 48 11.04 -19.97 -5.05
C LYS A 48 10.08 -21.11 -5.35
N ILE A 49 9.80 -21.33 -6.62
CA ILE A 49 8.93 -22.40 -7.09
C ILE A 49 9.83 -23.51 -7.64
N VAL A 50 9.75 -24.68 -7.03
CA VAL A 50 10.51 -25.88 -7.43
C VAL A 50 9.53 -26.90 -7.95
N THR A 51 9.76 -27.34 -9.18
CA THR A 51 9.05 -28.45 -9.84
C THR A 51 10.05 -29.54 -10.25
N PRO A 52 9.62 -30.73 -10.63
CA PRO A 52 10.53 -31.76 -11.11
C PRO A 52 11.41 -31.32 -12.31
N SER A 53 10.93 -30.36 -13.10
CA SER A 53 11.61 -29.92 -14.34
C SER A 53 12.26 -28.54 -14.25
N SER A 54 11.95 -27.72 -13.20
CA SER A 54 12.42 -26.35 -13.16
C SER A 54 12.46 -25.75 -11.75
N THR A 55 13.24 -24.69 -11.60
CA THR A 55 13.21 -23.80 -10.44
C THR A 55 13.07 -22.37 -10.94
N VAL A 56 12.05 -21.67 -10.44
CA VAL A 56 11.74 -20.29 -10.83
C VAL A 56 11.63 -19.42 -9.57
N TYR A 57 12.10 -18.18 -9.68
CA TYR A 57 11.93 -17.15 -8.65
C TYR A 57 10.96 -16.09 -9.15
N MET A 58 10.01 -15.70 -8.31
CA MET A 58 9.01 -14.70 -8.66
C MET A 58 8.54 -13.92 -7.43
N ALA A 59 7.96 -12.76 -7.68
CA ALA A 59 7.22 -12.04 -6.64
C ALA A 59 5.90 -12.76 -6.34
N GLY A 60 5.48 -12.70 -5.08
CA GLY A 60 4.27 -13.34 -4.61
C GLY A 60 3.71 -12.67 -3.37
N GLY A 61 2.90 -13.42 -2.64
CA GLY A 61 2.19 -12.96 -1.45
C GLY A 61 0.77 -12.51 -1.76
N THR A 62 -0.13 -12.70 -0.80
CA THR A 62 -1.55 -12.32 -0.95
C THR A 62 -1.69 -10.83 -1.25
N SER A 63 -0.93 -9.97 -0.58
CA SER A 63 -0.94 -8.52 -0.78
C SER A 63 -0.50 -8.12 -2.20
N PHE A 64 0.46 -8.84 -2.80
CA PHE A 64 0.90 -8.60 -4.17
C PHE A 64 -0.23 -8.84 -5.17
N TYR A 65 -0.85 -10.02 -5.12
CA TYR A 65 -1.95 -10.37 -6.03
C TYR A 65 -3.20 -9.54 -5.77
N PHE A 66 -3.52 -9.26 -4.51
CA PHE A 66 -4.64 -8.41 -4.14
C PHE A 66 -4.48 -6.99 -4.71
N ALA A 67 -3.30 -6.39 -4.60
CA ALA A 67 -3.03 -5.05 -5.13
C ALA A 67 -3.21 -4.98 -6.66
N TYR A 68 -2.73 -5.98 -7.39
CA TYR A 68 -2.96 -6.05 -8.84
C TYR A 68 -4.43 -6.27 -9.19
N ALA A 69 -5.16 -7.09 -8.42
CA ALA A 69 -6.59 -7.31 -8.64
C ALA A 69 -7.40 -6.03 -8.42
N ILE A 70 -7.14 -5.31 -7.31
CA ILE A 70 -7.82 -4.03 -7.02
C ILE A 70 -7.46 -2.96 -8.07
N ASN A 71 -6.23 -2.95 -8.59
CA ASN A 71 -5.83 -2.00 -9.63
C ASN A 71 -6.60 -2.17 -10.97
N GLN A 72 -7.29 -3.30 -11.16
CA GLN A 72 -8.19 -3.51 -12.30
C GLN A 72 -9.61 -2.96 -12.08
N LEU A 73 -9.95 -2.56 -10.86
CA LEU A 73 -11.26 -1.96 -10.57
C LEU A 73 -11.39 -0.55 -11.17
N PRO A 74 -12.62 -0.03 -11.26
CA PRO A 74 -12.86 1.34 -11.67
C PRO A 74 -12.03 2.35 -10.87
N LYS A 75 -11.61 3.44 -11.52
CA LYS A 75 -10.68 4.44 -10.95
C LYS A 75 -11.29 5.32 -9.84
N ASP A 76 -12.56 5.15 -9.52
CA ASP A 76 -13.24 5.79 -8.40
C ASP A 76 -12.86 5.18 -7.04
N VAL A 77 -12.33 3.93 -7.04
CA VAL A 77 -11.80 3.30 -5.84
C VAL A 77 -10.32 3.63 -5.67
N SER A 78 -9.99 4.32 -4.59
CA SER A 78 -8.61 4.61 -4.25
C SER A 78 -8.03 3.53 -3.34
N PHE A 79 -6.83 3.04 -3.67
CA PHE A 79 -6.16 1.94 -2.99
C PHE A 79 -4.72 2.31 -2.62
N SER A 80 -4.23 1.78 -1.50
CA SER A 80 -2.80 1.79 -1.18
C SER A 80 -2.38 0.47 -0.54
N LEU A 81 -1.15 0.08 -0.81
CA LEU A 81 -0.49 -1.06 -0.18
C LEU A 81 0.64 -0.59 0.72
N ILE A 82 0.69 -1.08 1.95
CA ILE A 82 1.85 -0.96 2.83
C ILE A 82 2.54 -2.32 2.89
N THR A 83 3.80 -2.35 2.50
CA THR A 83 4.62 -3.56 2.52
C THR A 83 5.97 -3.31 3.16
N ALA A 84 6.67 -4.38 3.55
CA ALA A 84 8.03 -4.31 4.05
C ALA A 84 8.88 -5.39 3.37
N MET A 85 10.09 -5.00 2.91
CA MET A 85 11.03 -5.94 2.28
C MET A 85 12.46 -5.37 2.35
N ASP A 86 13.43 -6.21 2.01
CA ASP A 86 14.81 -5.78 1.82
C ASP A 86 14.87 -4.74 0.68
N PRO A 87 15.42 -3.54 0.93
CA PRO A 87 15.52 -2.49 -0.09
C PRO A 87 16.32 -2.89 -1.33
N THR A 88 17.20 -3.89 -1.23
CA THR A 88 17.95 -4.40 -2.39
C THR A 88 17.11 -5.27 -3.32
N GLU A 89 15.97 -5.78 -2.84
CA GLU A 89 15.05 -6.65 -3.57
C GLU A 89 13.76 -5.92 -4.01
N LYS A 90 13.76 -4.59 -4.11
CA LYS A 90 12.57 -3.73 -4.35
C LYS A 90 11.99 -3.77 -5.76
N GLU A 91 12.59 -4.50 -6.70
CA GLU A 91 12.14 -4.56 -8.10
C GLU A 91 10.64 -4.87 -8.27
N PRO A 92 10.02 -5.80 -7.50
CA PRO A 92 8.58 -6.03 -7.58
C PRO A 92 7.74 -4.79 -7.22
N VAL A 93 8.16 -4.04 -6.19
CA VAL A 93 7.48 -2.81 -5.77
C VAL A 93 7.62 -1.73 -6.84
N GLU A 94 8.79 -1.59 -7.47
CA GLU A 94 9.00 -0.66 -8.57
C GLU A 94 8.09 -0.98 -9.78
N LYS A 95 7.87 -2.27 -10.06
CA LYS A 95 6.91 -2.70 -11.10
C LYS A 95 5.47 -2.35 -10.73
N MET A 96 5.09 -2.51 -9.46
CA MET A 96 3.77 -2.14 -8.96
C MET A 96 3.53 -0.62 -9.08
N LEU A 97 4.50 0.20 -8.69
CA LEU A 97 4.45 1.66 -8.84
C LEU A 97 4.31 2.08 -10.31
N LYS A 98 5.07 1.46 -11.22
CA LYS A 98 4.94 1.69 -12.68
C LYS A 98 3.57 1.28 -13.23
N ALA A 99 2.93 0.28 -12.63
CA ALA A 99 1.56 -0.13 -12.96
C ALA A 99 0.49 0.82 -12.38
N GLY A 100 0.89 1.87 -11.66
CA GLY A 100 -0.02 2.84 -11.06
C GLY A 100 -0.60 2.41 -9.70
N ILE A 101 -0.04 1.38 -9.08
CA ILE A 101 -0.42 0.95 -7.73
C ILE A 101 0.31 1.84 -6.73
N ASP A 102 -0.42 2.41 -5.78
CA ASP A 102 0.16 3.21 -4.69
C ASP A 102 0.72 2.28 -3.62
N VAL A 103 2.05 2.26 -3.47
CA VAL A 103 2.76 1.36 -2.55
C VAL A 103 3.69 2.16 -1.64
N THR A 104 3.52 1.97 -0.33
CA THR A 104 4.47 2.41 0.69
C THR A 104 5.38 1.25 1.06
N LEU A 105 6.66 1.36 0.69
CA LEU A 105 7.68 0.38 1.03
C LEU A 105 8.40 0.77 2.31
N ASN A 106 8.28 -0.04 3.35
CA ASN A 106 9.07 0.06 4.57
C ASN A 106 10.32 -0.83 4.45
N PRO A 107 11.51 -0.31 4.81
CA PRO A 107 12.71 -1.11 4.80
C PRO A 107 12.64 -2.22 5.87
N SER A 108 13.10 -3.40 5.52
CA SER A 108 13.21 -4.58 6.39
C SER A 108 14.56 -5.25 6.15
N ARG A 109 15.07 -5.97 7.16
CA ARG A 109 16.32 -6.73 7.05
C ARG A 109 16.26 -7.84 6.01
N ASN A 110 15.06 -8.40 5.80
CA ASN A 110 14.82 -9.45 4.82
C ASN A 110 13.48 -9.21 4.12
N THR A 111 13.37 -9.72 2.90
CA THR A 111 12.07 -9.97 2.26
C THR A 111 11.50 -11.28 2.77
N VAL A 112 10.18 -11.37 2.93
CA VAL A 112 9.53 -12.67 3.19
C VAL A 112 9.81 -13.59 2.01
N PHE A 113 10.43 -14.74 2.28
CA PHE A 113 10.87 -15.66 1.26
C PHE A 113 10.28 -17.05 1.49
N PHE A 114 9.50 -17.52 0.52
CA PHE A 114 8.93 -18.86 0.53
C PHE A 114 9.61 -19.76 -0.48
N GLU A 115 9.77 -21.03 -0.12
CA GLU A 115 10.04 -22.10 -1.05
C GLU A 115 8.81 -22.99 -1.19
N ASN A 116 8.31 -23.11 -2.40
CA ASN A 116 7.15 -23.92 -2.78
C ASN A 116 7.64 -25.07 -3.65
N ILE A 117 7.57 -26.29 -3.14
CA ILE A 117 8.00 -27.50 -3.82
C ILE A 117 6.79 -28.27 -4.27
N TYR A 118 6.69 -28.51 -5.57
CA TYR A 118 5.64 -29.28 -6.22
C TYR A 118 6.24 -30.62 -6.68
N GLY A 119 5.56 -31.72 -6.38
CA GLY A 119 5.86 -33.04 -6.93
C GLY A 119 5.18 -33.28 -8.28
N ASP A 120 5.06 -34.53 -8.68
CA ASP A 120 4.33 -34.91 -9.91
C ASP A 120 2.84 -34.56 -9.85
N ASN A 121 2.27 -34.55 -8.65
CA ASN A 121 0.92 -34.04 -8.39
C ASN A 121 0.98 -32.54 -8.02
N PRO A 122 0.47 -31.62 -8.87
CA PRO A 122 0.52 -30.18 -8.60
C PRO A 122 -0.34 -29.76 -7.41
N ASN A 123 -1.24 -30.61 -6.91
CA ASN A 123 -2.02 -30.36 -5.72
C ASN A 123 -1.28 -30.71 -4.41
N ASP A 124 -0.15 -31.41 -4.50
CA ASP A 124 0.69 -31.77 -3.35
C ASP A 124 1.87 -30.80 -3.25
N ARG A 125 1.60 -29.64 -2.66
CA ARG A 125 2.61 -28.59 -2.45
C ARG A 125 3.19 -28.66 -1.04
N LYS A 126 4.52 -28.73 -0.95
CA LYS A 126 5.25 -28.49 0.30
C LYS A 126 5.76 -27.05 0.32
N GLN A 127 5.47 -26.33 1.39
CA GLN A 127 5.90 -24.95 1.54
C GLN A 127 6.81 -24.79 2.75
N ARG A 128 7.88 -24.02 2.59
CA ARG A 128 8.79 -23.62 3.66
C ARG A 128 8.99 -22.11 3.66
N VAL A 129 9.11 -21.51 4.85
CA VAL A 129 9.52 -20.11 5.02
C VAL A 129 11.03 -20.11 5.15
N LEU A 130 11.74 -19.48 4.21
CA LEU A 130 13.19 -19.38 4.20
C LEU A 130 13.68 -18.11 4.91
N ALA A 131 12.91 -17.01 4.81
CA ALA A 131 13.18 -15.76 5.51
C ALA A 131 11.87 -15.05 5.87
N LYS A 132 11.91 -14.21 6.91
CA LYS A 132 10.81 -13.35 7.35
C LYS A 132 11.25 -11.90 7.34
N ALA A 133 10.36 -11.01 6.91
CA ALA A 133 10.52 -9.58 7.09
C ALA A 133 10.37 -9.19 8.56
N ASP A 134 10.86 -8.00 8.90
CA ASP A 134 10.61 -7.40 10.20
C ASP A 134 9.11 -7.09 10.35
N PRO A 135 8.55 -7.19 11.57
CA PRO A 135 7.15 -6.83 11.82
C PRO A 135 6.94 -5.33 11.59
N PHE A 136 5.74 -4.95 11.15
CA PHE A 136 5.36 -3.55 11.04
C PHE A 136 5.31 -2.89 12.41
N THR A 137 5.74 -1.64 12.48
CA THR A 137 5.61 -0.79 13.67
C THR A 137 4.40 0.15 13.53
N ILE A 138 3.88 0.65 14.65
CA ILE A 138 2.77 1.60 14.65
C ILE A 138 3.14 2.85 13.84
N GLN A 139 4.37 3.37 14.00
CA GLN A 139 4.83 4.56 13.27
C GLN A 139 4.81 4.39 11.75
N GLN A 140 5.03 3.18 11.25
CA GLN A 140 4.95 2.87 9.81
C GLN A 140 3.52 2.88 9.28
N LEU A 141 2.53 2.81 10.17
CA LEU A 141 1.10 2.75 9.84
C LEU A 141 0.37 4.08 10.12
N GLU A 142 0.94 4.99 10.91
CA GLU A 142 0.30 6.24 11.34
C GLU A 142 -0.03 7.23 10.19
N HIS A 143 0.64 7.08 9.04
CA HIS A 143 0.42 7.98 7.89
C HIS A 143 -0.65 7.51 6.91
N VAL A 144 -1.35 6.43 7.24
CA VAL A 144 -2.35 5.82 6.36
C VAL A 144 -3.70 5.86 7.03
N GLU A 145 -4.46 6.91 6.71
CA GLU A 145 -5.85 7.02 7.15
C GLU A 145 -6.79 6.58 6.01
N PRO A 146 -7.48 5.44 6.14
CA PRO A 146 -8.55 5.08 5.21
C PRO A 146 -9.75 6.01 5.42
N ARG A 147 -10.45 6.36 4.34
CA ARG A 147 -11.70 7.17 4.40
C ARG A 147 -12.80 6.50 5.19
N SER A 148 -12.78 5.22 5.22
CA SER A 148 -13.62 4.37 6.05
C SER A 148 -12.72 3.35 6.73
N SER A 149 -13.18 2.75 7.81
CA SER A 149 -12.47 1.74 8.58
C SER A 149 -12.21 0.42 7.80
N THR A 150 -12.02 0.48 6.49
CA THR A 150 -11.80 -0.71 5.67
C THR A 150 -10.32 -1.01 5.58
N TRP A 151 -9.87 -1.89 6.45
CA TRP A 151 -8.53 -2.44 6.48
C TRP A 151 -8.54 -3.87 5.92
N ALA A 152 -7.64 -4.16 5.02
CA ALA A 152 -7.33 -5.52 4.61
C ALA A 152 -5.94 -5.89 5.14
N VAL A 153 -5.88 -6.84 6.04
CA VAL A 153 -4.62 -7.43 6.52
C VAL A 153 -4.41 -8.73 5.75
N CYS A 154 -3.32 -8.80 5.00
CA CYS A 154 -3.00 -9.92 4.12
C CYS A 154 -1.78 -10.70 4.62
#